data_7c57e0634c157d8dfe1340009b664172
#
_entry.id   7c57e0634c157d8dfe1340009b664172
#
_cell.length_a   1.000
_cell.length_b   1.000
_cell.length_c   1.000
_cell.angle_alpha   90.00
_cell.angle_beta   90.00
_cell.angle_gamma   90.00
#
_symmetry.space_group_name_H-M   'P 1'
#
loop_
_entity.id
_entity.type
_entity.pdbx_description
1 polymer ?
#
loop_
_entity_poly.entity_id
_entity_poly.type
_entity_poly.pdbx_seq_one_letter_code
_entity_poly.pdbx_strand_id
1 'polypeptide(L)'
;MAALGREHHHLQALVEMGTKLERLEQELAETRELTDSDDPEMATEAKAEAARLEQSISALLDRIKPALLPHDPLDDRPAIVEIRGGTGGDEAALFAADLLRMYTRFAEGRRWRIEVISQSDGTLGGVKEAIFKIKGEGAFGVMRWESGVHRVQRVPVTESQGRIHTSAATVAVLPEAEEIDLKIEDKDLRIDVFRSSGPGGQSVNTTDSAVRITHIPSGIVVSQQDQKSQLQNKLKAMEVLRARLLDSKIAEQEAARSRLRKTQVGTGDRSAKIRTYNYPQNRVTDHRINLTLHELTKVLGGDIDPFIEALRVADVEEKLGE
;
A
#
# COMPACT_ATOMS: atom_id res chain seq x y z
N MET A 1 -15.15 14.02 11.24
CA MET A 1 -16.16 14.57 10.33
C MET A 1 -15.94 14.11 8.89
N ALA A 2 -14.76 14.33 8.27
CA ALA A 2 -14.50 13.90 6.89
C ALA A 2 -14.56 12.37 6.67
N ALA A 3 -14.09 11.56 7.62
CA ALA A 3 -14.17 10.09 7.54
C ALA A 3 -15.62 9.59 7.58
N LEU A 4 -16.44 10.10 8.48
CA LEU A 4 -17.87 9.79 8.57
C LEU A 4 -18.64 10.19 7.30
N GLY A 5 -18.28 11.33 6.68
CA GLY A 5 -18.89 11.74 5.41
C GLY A 5 -18.56 10.81 4.25
N ARG A 6 -17.32 10.31 4.18
CA ARG A 6 -16.91 9.32 3.16
C ARG A 6 -17.62 7.99 3.36
N GLU A 7 -17.66 7.49 4.61
CA GLU A 7 -18.35 6.25 4.96
C GLU A 7 -19.86 6.32 4.62
N HIS A 8 -20.51 7.42 4.95
CA HIS A 8 -21.91 7.66 4.59
C HIS A 8 -22.12 7.63 3.07
N HIS A 9 -21.26 8.31 2.31
CA HIS A 9 -21.35 8.32 0.84
C HIS A 9 -21.12 6.93 0.24
N HIS A 10 -20.18 6.17 0.78
CA HIS A 10 -19.92 4.80 0.37
C HIS A 10 -21.12 3.88 0.64
N LEU A 11 -21.70 3.94 1.83
CA LEU A 11 -22.88 3.16 2.19
C LEU A 11 -24.09 3.55 1.35
N GLN A 12 -24.26 4.84 1.04
CA GLN A 12 -25.34 5.31 0.17
C GLN A 12 -25.19 4.74 -1.24
N ALA A 13 -24.00 4.75 -1.81
CA ALA A 13 -23.72 4.15 -3.12
C ALA A 13 -23.99 2.63 -3.13
N LEU A 14 -23.68 1.93 -2.05
CA LEU A 14 -24.00 0.50 -1.89
C LEU A 14 -25.51 0.24 -1.87
N VAL A 15 -26.26 1.05 -1.12
CA VAL A 15 -27.73 0.93 -1.05
C VAL A 15 -28.36 1.19 -2.44
N GLU A 16 -27.88 2.21 -3.17
CA GLU A 16 -28.33 2.48 -4.53
C GLU A 16 -28.07 1.32 -5.49
N MET A 17 -26.87 0.71 -5.42
CA MET A 17 -26.52 -0.47 -6.22
C MET A 17 -27.37 -1.69 -5.84
N GLY A 18 -27.61 -1.92 -4.54
CA GLY A 18 -28.49 -2.99 -4.05
C GLY A 18 -29.93 -2.85 -4.56
N THR A 19 -30.51 -1.66 -4.44
CA THR A 19 -31.86 -1.38 -4.95
C THR A 19 -31.96 -1.57 -6.47
N LYS A 20 -30.90 -1.20 -7.20
CA LYS A 20 -30.84 -1.43 -8.64
C LYS A 20 -30.77 -2.93 -8.98
N LEU A 21 -30.02 -3.70 -8.19
CA LEU A 21 -29.93 -5.15 -8.35
C LEU A 21 -31.28 -5.82 -8.15
N GLU A 22 -31.96 -5.53 -7.05
CA GLU A 22 -33.31 -6.05 -6.76
C GLU A 22 -34.30 -5.76 -7.90
N ARG A 23 -34.23 -4.56 -8.46
CA ARG A 23 -35.08 -4.17 -9.59
C ARG A 23 -34.77 -5.00 -10.85
N LEU A 24 -33.49 -5.18 -11.19
CA LEU A 24 -33.07 -5.98 -12.36
C LEU A 24 -33.42 -7.46 -12.19
N GLU A 25 -33.31 -7.99 -10.99
CA GLU A 25 -33.71 -9.38 -10.67
C GLU A 25 -35.21 -9.56 -10.80
N GLN A 26 -36.02 -8.59 -10.38
CA GLN A 26 -37.46 -8.60 -10.55
C GLN A 26 -37.84 -8.52 -12.04
N GLU A 27 -37.25 -7.60 -12.80
CA GLU A 27 -37.47 -7.47 -14.25
C GLU A 27 -37.08 -8.77 -14.98
N LEU A 28 -35.99 -9.44 -14.56
CA LEU A 28 -35.56 -10.71 -15.12
C LEU A 28 -36.59 -11.82 -14.81
N ALA A 29 -37.12 -11.87 -13.58
CA ALA A 29 -38.13 -12.86 -13.21
C ALA A 29 -39.40 -12.71 -14.04
N GLU A 30 -39.90 -11.48 -14.19
CA GLU A 30 -41.09 -11.14 -15.02
C GLU A 30 -40.81 -11.49 -16.49
N THR A 31 -39.63 -11.18 -17.03
CA THR A 31 -39.26 -11.48 -18.42
C THR A 31 -39.15 -13.00 -18.66
N ARG A 32 -38.65 -13.76 -17.69
CA ARG A 32 -38.57 -15.22 -17.78
C ARG A 32 -39.93 -15.88 -17.85
N GLU A 33 -40.97 -15.37 -17.18
CA GLU A 33 -42.33 -15.88 -17.32
C GLU A 33 -42.86 -15.73 -18.75
N LEU A 34 -42.44 -14.66 -19.46
CA LEU A 34 -42.84 -14.41 -20.85
C LEU A 34 -42.06 -15.29 -21.87
N THR A 35 -40.94 -15.93 -21.47
CA THR A 35 -40.19 -16.82 -22.37
C THR A 35 -40.99 -18.10 -22.75
N ASP A 36 -41.96 -18.48 -21.93
CA ASP A 36 -42.83 -19.62 -22.11
C ASP A 36 -44.17 -19.25 -22.73
N SER A 37 -44.32 -18.05 -23.32
CA SER A 37 -45.51 -17.57 -23.99
C SER A 37 -45.84 -18.42 -25.24
N ASP A 38 -47.13 -18.62 -25.49
CA ASP A 38 -47.62 -19.29 -26.68
C ASP A 38 -47.33 -18.52 -27.98
N ASP A 39 -47.00 -17.22 -27.88
CA ASP A 39 -46.60 -16.38 -29.01
C ASP A 39 -45.12 -16.49 -29.30
N PRO A 40 -44.69 -17.02 -30.46
CA PRO A 40 -43.30 -17.26 -30.81
C PRO A 40 -42.47 -15.97 -30.93
N GLU A 41 -43.06 -14.83 -31.34
CA GLU A 41 -42.37 -13.57 -31.46
C GLU A 41 -42.11 -13.01 -30.07
N MET A 42 -43.09 -13.03 -29.19
CA MET A 42 -42.97 -12.60 -27.79
C MET A 42 -41.94 -13.45 -27.02
N ALA A 43 -41.99 -14.78 -27.19
CA ALA A 43 -41.04 -15.69 -26.55
C ALA A 43 -39.60 -15.44 -27.02
N THR A 44 -39.39 -15.07 -28.28
CA THR A 44 -38.05 -14.81 -28.83
C THR A 44 -37.52 -13.47 -28.30
N GLU A 45 -38.35 -12.43 -28.23
CA GLU A 45 -37.98 -11.13 -27.69
C GLU A 45 -37.71 -11.19 -26.19
N ALA A 46 -38.51 -11.93 -25.43
CA ALA A 46 -38.30 -12.18 -24.00
C ALA A 46 -36.98 -12.89 -23.72
N LYS A 47 -36.59 -13.89 -24.54
CA LYS A 47 -35.28 -14.57 -24.41
C LYS A 47 -34.10 -13.62 -24.64
N ALA A 48 -34.22 -12.73 -25.64
CA ALA A 48 -33.17 -11.74 -25.92
C ALA A 48 -33.03 -10.71 -24.79
N GLU A 49 -34.18 -10.28 -24.23
CA GLU A 49 -34.17 -9.33 -23.09
C GLU A 49 -33.68 -9.98 -21.80
N ALA A 50 -34.07 -11.22 -21.50
CA ALA A 50 -33.56 -11.97 -20.36
C ALA A 50 -32.03 -12.10 -20.40
N ALA A 51 -31.46 -12.39 -21.57
CA ALA A 51 -29.98 -12.44 -21.72
C ALA A 51 -29.30 -11.09 -21.47
N ARG A 52 -29.91 -9.97 -21.85
CA ARG A 52 -29.40 -8.62 -21.57
C ARG A 52 -29.47 -8.29 -20.08
N LEU A 53 -30.58 -8.65 -19.42
CA LEU A 53 -30.76 -8.45 -17.99
C LEU A 53 -29.75 -9.29 -17.19
N GLU A 54 -29.55 -10.54 -17.56
CA GLU A 54 -28.53 -11.42 -16.94
C GLU A 54 -27.12 -10.81 -17.06
N GLN A 55 -26.76 -10.29 -18.22
CA GLN A 55 -25.49 -9.61 -18.42
C GLN A 55 -25.37 -8.33 -17.56
N SER A 56 -26.47 -7.57 -17.44
CA SER A 56 -26.52 -6.35 -16.63
C SER A 56 -26.40 -6.64 -15.14
N ILE A 57 -27.05 -7.72 -14.67
CA ILE A 57 -26.95 -8.22 -13.29
C ILE A 57 -25.52 -8.68 -12.99
N SER A 58 -24.92 -9.47 -13.87
CA SER A 58 -23.52 -9.90 -13.71
C SER A 58 -22.56 -8.71 -13.58
N ALA A 59 -22.66 -7.74 -14.50
CA ALA A 59 -21.85 -6.54 -14.46
C ALA A 59 -22.07 -5.68 -13.20
N LEU A 60 -23.29 -5.67 -12.66
CA LEU A 60 -23.59 -4.95 -11.42
C LEU A 60 -23.06 -5.70 -10.20
N LEU A 61 -23.15 -7.02 -10.16
CA LEU A 61 -22.57 -7.85 -9.09
C LEU A 61 -21.06 -7.70 -9.02
N ASP A 62 -20.36 -7.64 -10.16
CA ASP A 62 -18.91 -7.42 -10.20
C ASP A 62 -18.51 -6.04 -9.64
N ARG A 63 -19.43 -5.07 -9.63
CA ARG A 63 -19.23 -3.77 -9.00
C ARG A 63 -19.61 -3.76 -7.52
N ILE A 64 -20.62 -4.51 -7.11
CA ILE A 64 -21.10 -4.59 -5.73
C ILE A 64 -20.08 -5.35 -4.86
N LYS A 65 -19.58 -6.50 -5.33
CA LYS A 65 -18.63 -7.34 -4.58
C LYS A 65 -17.46 -6.56 -3.98
N PRO A 66 -16.68 -5.77 -4.74
CA PRO A 66 -15.59 -4.97 -4.18
C PRO A 66 -16.05 -3.89 -3.21
N ALA A 67 -17.26 -3.36 -3.41
CA ALA A 67 -17.81 -2.31 -2.57
C ALA A 67 -18.34 -2.82 -1.22
N LEU A 68 -18.60 -4.12 -1.08
CA LEU A 68 -19.01 -4.73 0.20
C LEU A 68 -17.85 -4.86 1.20
N LEU A 69 -16.62 -4.86 0.72
CA LEU A 69 -15.46 -4.91 1.63
C LEU A 69 -15.31 -3.59 2.37
N PRO A 70 -15.00 -3.64 3.67
CA PRO A 70 -14.73 -2.43 4.43
C PRO A 70 -13.54 -1.69 3.81
N HIS A 71 -13.71 -0.38 3.63
CA HIS A 71 -12.65 0.48 3.13
C HIS A 71 -11.46 0.47 4.09
N ASP A 72 -10.29 0.11 3.60
CA ASP A 72 -9.05 0.19 4.37
C ASP A 72 -8.61 1.66 4.44
N PRO A 73 -8.53 2.29 5.63
CA PRO A 73 -8.07 3.68 5.75
C PRO A 73 -6.66 3.93 5.17
N LEU A 74 -5.87 2.86 5.02
CA LEU A 74 -4.54 2.96 4.40
C LEU A 74 -4.62 3.20 2.90
N ASP A 75 -5.69 2.73 2.23
CA ASP A 75 -5.84 2.83 0.78
C ASP A 75 -5.83 4.28 0.28
N ASP A 76 -6.35 5.22 1.08
CA ASP A 76 -6.39 6.65 0.75
C ASP A 76 -5.04 7.37 0.92
N ARG A 77 -4.06 6.71 1.52
CA ARG A 77 -2.75 7.34 1.76
C ARG A 77 -1.93 7.45 0.48
N PRO A 78 -1.01 8.40 0.42
CA PRO A 78 0.04 8.38 -0.58
C PRO A 78 0.85 7.09 -0.51
N ALA A 79 1.23 6.57 -1.68
CA ALA A 79 2.07 5.40 -1.80
C ALA A 79 3.55 5.77 -1.88
N ILE A 80 4.39 5.11 -1.09
CA ILE A 80 5.84 5.15 -1.24
C ILE A 80 6.24 3.89 -2.00
N VAL A 81 6.75 4.07 -3.21
CA VAL A 81 7.17 2.98 -4.09
C VAL A 81 8.70 2.92 -4.10
N GLU A 82 9.23 1.75 -3.81
CA GLU A 82 10.66 1.45 -3.86
C GLU A 82 10.91 0.40 -4.94
N ILE A 83 11.69 0.74 -5.94
CA ILE A 83 12.12 -0.17 -7.01
C ILE A 83 13.60 -0.43 -6.85
N ARG A 84 13.99 -1.72 -6.89
CA ARG A 84 15.41 -2.11 -6.84
C ARG A 84 15.71 -3.13 -7.93
N GLY A 85 16.83 -2.94 -8.62
CA GLY A 85 17.39 -3.98 -9.46
C GLY A 85 17.74 -5.21 -8.62
N GLY A 86 17.23 -6.39 -9.01
CA GLY A 86 17.49 -7.68 -8.36
C GLY A 86 18.57 -8.48 -9.11
N THR A 87 18.31 -9.77 -9.27
CA THR A 87 19.22 -10.67 -10.00
C THR A 87 19.27 -10.32 -11.49
N GLY A 88 20.46 -10.03 -12.04
CA GLY A 88 20.64 -9.75 -13.47
C GLY A 88 21.63 -8.61 -13.77
N GLY A 89 22.26 -8.03 -12.76
CA GLY A 89 23.28 -6.97 -12.93
C GLY A 89 22.72 -5.73 -13.63
N ASP A 90 23.42 -5.24 -14.65
CA ASP A 90 23.04 -4.03 -15.41
C ASP A 90 21.67 -4.16 -16.08
N GLU A 91 21.31 -5.36 -16.54
CA GLU A 91 20.01 -5.62 -17.14
C GLU A 91 18.86 -5.47 -16.12
N ALA A 92 19.06 -5.88 -14.88
CA ALA A 92 18.09 -5.67 -13.81
C ALA A 92 17.93 -4.18 -13.48
N ALA A 93 19.01 -3.40 -13.56
CA ALA A 93 18.96 -1.94 -13.38
C ALA A 93 18.24 -1.24 -14.55
N LEU A 94 18.43 -1.68 -15.78
CA LEU A 94 17.69 -1.19 -16.95
C LEU A 94 16.20 -1.51 -16.84
N PHE A 95 15.86 -2.72 -16.40
CA PHE A 95 14.48 -3.11 -16.18
C PHE A 95 13.81 -2.33 -15.03
N ALA A 96 14.55 -2.04 -13.96
CA ALA A 96 14.07 -1.17 -12.89
C ALA A 96 13.74 0.25 -13.41
N ALA A 97 14.54 0.79 -14.35
CA ALA A 97 14.24 2.05 -15.02
C ALA A 97 12.98 1.97 -15.89
N ASP A 98 12.76 0.84 -16.57
CA ASP A 98 11.52 0.61 -17.34
C ASP A 98 10.29 0.58 -16.43
N LEU A 99 10.35 -0.09 -15.27
CA LEU A 99 9.28 -0.09 -14.27
C LEU A 99 9.03 1.30 -13.70
N LEU A 100 10.07 2.06 -13.38
CA LEU A 100 9.93 3.45 -12.92
C LEU A 100 9.17 4.29 -13.95
N ARG A 101 9.52 4.16 -15.23
CA ARG A 101 8.86 4.86 -16.32
C ARG A 101 7.39 4.41 -16.47
N MET A 102 7.14 3.12 -16.37
CA MET A 102 5.78 2.55 -16.42
C MET A 102 4.90 3.14 -15.33
N TYR A 103 5.36 3.15 -14.07
CA TYR A 103 4.57 3.70 -12.96
C TYR A 103 4.43 5.22 -13.04
N THR A 104 5.43 5.92 -13.58
CA THR A 104 5.34 7.36 -13.83
C THR A 104 4.20 7.67 -14.81
N ARG A 105 4.14 6.98 -15.93
CA ARG A 105 3.09 7.17 -16.95
C ARG A 105 1.71 6.76 -16.42
N PHE A 106 1.63 5.68 -15.64
CA PHE A 106 0.41 5.27 -14.99
C PHE A 106 -0.14 6.34 -14.04
N ALA A 107 0.72 6.90 -13.19
CA ALA A 107 0.35 7.96 -12.27
C ALA A 107 -0.05 9.26 -13.00
N GLU A 108 0.66 9.63 -14.07
CA GLU A 108 0.31 10.76 -14.92
C GLU A 108 -1.08 10.60 -15.55
N GLY A 109 -1.39 9.40 -16.07
CA GLY A 109 -2.71 9.07 -16.62
C GLY A 109 -3.84 9.25 -15.62
N ARG A 110 -3.59 9.00 -14.35
CA ARG A 110 -4.53 9.20 -13.23
C ARG A 110 -4.46 10.62 -12.62
N ARG A 111 -3.65 11.52 -13.17
CA ARG A 111 -3.39 12.87 -12.65
C ARG A 111 -2.84 12.87 -11.23
N TRP A 112 -2.13 11.82 -10.84
CA TRP A 112 -1.42 11.75 -9.60
C TRP A 112 -0.07 12.46 -9.67
N ARG A 113 0.41 12.97 -8.56
CA ARG A 113 1.71 13.64 -8.50
C ARG A 113 2.78 12.64 -8.05
N ILE A 114 3.93 12.66 -8.74
CA ILE A 114 5.10 11.89 -8.35
C ILE A 114 6.15 12.83 -7.76
N GLU A 115 6.73 12.40 -6.65
CA GLU A 115 7.82 13.09 -5.97
C GLU A 115 8.95 12.08 -5.74
N VAL A 116 10.07 12.27 -6.42
CA VAL A 116 11.26 11.41 -6.24
C VAL A 116 11.92 11.77 -4.91
N ILE A 117 12.05 10.78 -4.03
CA ILE A 117 12.68 10.91 -2.71
C ILE A 117 14.17 10.61 -2.84
N SER A 118 14.53 9.52 -3.52
CA SER A 118 15.92 9.10 -3.73
C SER A 118 16.02 8.28 -5.01
N GLN A 119 17.12 8.45 -5.73
CA GLN A 119 17.44 7.65 -6.90
C GLN A 119 18.93 7.38 -6.92
N SER A 120 19.29 6.13 -7.17
CA SER A 120 20.68 5.69 -7.40
C SER A 120 20.79 5.13 -8.81
N ASP A 121 21.51 5.83 -9.65
CA ASP A 121 21.66 5.44 -11.04
C ASP A 121 22.60 4.24 -11.18
N GLY A 122 22.28 3.43 -12.17
CA GLY A 122 23.11 2.33 -12.62
C GLY A 122 23.94 2.73 -13.84
N THR A 123 24.65 1.75 -14.38
CA THR A 123 25.33 1.88 -15.67
C THR A 123 24.32 1.92 -16.82
N LEU A 124 24.72 2.42 -17.97
CA LEU A 124 23.93 2.45 -19.22
C LEU A 124 22.51 3.09 -19.10
N GLY A 125 22.33 4.02 -18.16
CA GLY A 125 21.02 4.64 -17.94
C GLY A 125 20.03 3.80 -17.15
N GLY A 126 20.48 2.71 -16.52
CA GLY A 126 19.69 1.91 -15.60
C GLY A 126 19.55 2.60 -14.23
N VAL A 127 18.66 2.07 -13.39
CA VAL A 127 18.40 2.51 -12.02
C VAL A 127 18.68 1.35 -11.08
N LYS A 128 19.63 1.51 -10.15
CA LYS A 128 19.90 0.52 -9.12
C LYS A 128 18.81 0.50 -8.06
N GLU A 129 18.41 1.69 -7.65
CA GLU A 129 17.33 1.92 -6.69
C GLU A 129 16.62 3.23 -6.99
N ALA A 130 15.29 3.22 -6.93
CA ALA A 130 14.47 4.43 -6.95
C ALA A 130 13.43 4.36 -5.85
N ILE A 131 13.33 5.43 -5.06
CA ILE A 131 12.29 5.62 -4.05
C ILE A 131 11.54 6.88 -4.41
N PHE A 132 10.25 6.75 -4.61
CA PHE A 132 9.39 7.88 -4.96
C PHE A 132 8.03 7.76 -4.30
N LYS A 133 7.40 8.91 -4.10
CA LYS A 133 6.07 9.02 -3.53
C LYS A 133 5.06 9.33 -4.63
N ILE A 134 3.93 8.62 -4.61
CA ILE A 134 2.78 8.87 -5.47
C ILE A 134 1.68 9.47 -4.59
N LYS A 135 1.28 10.72 -4.90
CA LYS A 135 0.22 11.44 -4.20
C LYS A 135 -1.02 11.50 -5.10
N GLY A 136 -2.11 10.93 -4.62
CA GLY A 136 -3.41 10.93 -5.28
C GLY A 136 -4.44 10.18 -4.45
N GLU A 137 -5.69 10.33 -4.79
CA GLU A 137 -6.78 9.62 -4.12
C GLU A 137 -6.67 8.11 -4.39
N GLY A 138 -6.69 7.30 -3.33
CA GLY A 138 -6.58 5.85 -3.42
C GLY A 138 -5.22 5.34 -3.93
N ALA A 139 -4.16 6.16 -3.90
CA ALA A 139 -2.88 5.81 -4.52
C ALA A 139 -2.26 4.55 -3.92
N PHE A 140 -2.27 4.39 -2.60
CA PHE A 140 -1.75 3.18 -1.96
C PHE A 140 -2.62 1.96 -2.26
N GLY A 141 -3.96 2.10 -2.17
CA GLY A 141 -4.90 1.01 -2.43
C GLY A 141 -4.79 0.41 -3.83
N VAL A 142 -4.40 1.24 -4.82
CA VAL A 142 -4.15 0.82 -6.19
C VAL A 142 -2.75 0.24 -6.35
N MET A 143 -1.73 0.96 -5.87
CA MET A 143 -0.32 0.59 -6.09
C MET A 143 0.12 -0.62 -5.27
N ARG A 144 -0.53 -0.94 -4.15
CA ARG A 144 -0.16 -2.09 -3.30
C ARG A 144 -0.12 -3.42 -4.06
N TRP A 145 -0.90 -3.54 -5.12
CA TRP A 145 -0.95 -4.73 -5.98
C TRP A 145 0.31 -4.94 -6.83
N GLU A 146 1.14 -3.91 -6.97
CA GLU A 146 2.40 -3.97 -7.68
C GLU A 146 3.58 -4.45 -6.81
N SER A 147 3.33 -4.68 -5.51
CA SER A 147 4.37 -5.16 -4.58
C SER A 147 4.80 -6.58 -4.89
N GLY A 148 6.10 -6.81 -5.09
CA GLY A 148 6.68 -8.13 -5.30
C GLY A 148 7.86 -8.14 -6.24
N VAL A 149 8.17 -9.33 -6.78
CA VAL A 149 9.27 -9.54 -7.72
C VAL A 149 8.74 -9.55 -9.15
N HIS A 150 9.21 -8.61 -9.95
CA HIS A 150 8.92 -8.50 -11.38
C HIS A 150 10.06 -9.14 -12.17
N ARG A 151 9.73 -10.02 -13.10
CA ARG A 151 10.69 -10.74 -13.93
C ARG A 151 10.62 -10.30 -15.39
N VAL A 152 11.76 -10.02 -15.99
CA VAL A 152 11.86 -9.69 -17.42
C VAL A 152 12.57 -10.81 -18.17
N GLN A 153 12.11 -11.09 -19.37
CA GLN A 153 12.73 -12.02 -20.33
C GLN A 153 12.91 -11.26 -21.64
N ARG A 154 14.16 -10.86 -21.94
CA ARG A 154 14.56 -10.20 -23.19
C ARG A 154 16.02 -10.46 -23.51
N VAL A 155 16.43 -10.14 -24.72
CA VAL A 155 17.85 -10.06 -25.07
C VAL A 155 18.39 -8.75 -24.51
N PRO A 156 19.33 -8.78 -23.57
CA PRO A 156 19.94 -7.55 -23.00
C PRO A 156 20.65 -6.72 -24.06
N VAL A 157 20.72 -5.40 -23.86
CA VAL A 157 21.50 -4.51 -24.72
C VAL A 157 23.00 -4.88 -24.71
N THR A 158 23.46 -5.51 -23.62
CA THR A 158 24.85 -5.95 -23.42
C THR A 158 25.14 -7.35 -24.01
N GLU A 159 24.14 -8.05 -24.55
CA GLU A 159 24.29 -9.41 -25.10
C GLU A 159 24.59 -9.37 -26.59
N SER A 160 25.75 -9.85 -26.99
CA SER A 160 26.19 -9.86 -28.39
C SER A 160 25.74 -11.08 -29.20
N GLN A 161 25.34 -12.17 -28.54
CA GLN A 161 24.96 -13.43 -29.19
C GLN A 161 23.45 -13.63 -29.31
N GLY A 162 22.65 -12.60 -28.96
CA GLY A 162 21.18 -12.67 -29.10
C GLY A 162 20.47 -13.61 -28.13
N ARG A 163 21.14 -14.06 -27.06
CA ARG A 163 20.53 -14.97 -26.06
C ARG A 163 19.55 -14.22 -25.17
N ILE A 164 18.40 -14.85 -24.93
CA ILE A 164 17.40 -14.33 -24.00
C ILE A 164 17.90 -14.53 -22.57
N HIS A 165 18.02 -13.44 -21.82
CA HIS A 165 18.34 -13.49 -20.40
C HIS A 165 17.06 -13.25 -19.57
N THR A 166 17.12 -13.74 -18.35
CA THR A 166 16.08 -13.56 -17.34
C THR A 166 16.63 -12.73 -16.20
N SER A 167 16.13 -11.51 -16.04
CA SER A 167 16.47 -10.60 -14.96
C SER A 167 15.24 -10.30 -14.09
N ALA A 168 15.49 -9.77 -12.89
CA ALA A 168 14.41 -9.44 -11.96
C ALA A 168 14.65 -8.07 -11.34
N ALA A 169 13.56 -7.38 -11.02
CA ALA A 169 13.54 -6.21 -10.19
C ALA A 169 12.48 -6.40 -9.09
N THR A 170 12.71 -5.80 -7.94
CA THR A 170 11.79 -5.84 -6.81
C THR A 170 11.06 -4.51 -6.67
N VAL A 171 9.79 -4.58 -6.38
CA VAL A 171 8.93 -3.42 -6.11
C VAL A 171 8.33 -3.60 -4.72
N ALA A 172 8.56 -2.64 -3.83
CA ALA A 172 7.87 -2.56 -2.56
C ALA A 172 6.96 -1.32 -2.57
N VAL A 173 5.73 -1.48 -2.12
CA VAL A 173 4.78 -0.38 -1.99
C VAL A 173 4.35 -0.28 -0.54
N LEU A 174 4.61 0.86 0.06
CA LEU A 174 4.33 1.13 1.46
C LEU A 174 3.40 2.35 1.58
N PRO A 175 2.46 2.39 2.53
CA PRO A 175 1.70 3.61 2.79
C PRO A 175 2.64 4.67 3.39
N GLU A 176 2.36 5.95 3.08
CA GLU A 176 3.06 7.05 3.75
C GLU A 176 2.79 6.97 5.26
N ALA A 177 3.87 7.09 6.06
CA ALA A 177 3.76 7.10 7.50
C ALA A 177 3.03 8.35 7.98
N GLU A 178 2.21 8.21 9.02
CA GLU A 178 1.66 9.37 9.72
C GLU A 178 2.76 10.06 10.54
N GLU A 179 2.63 11.38 10.69
CA GLU A 179 3.43 12.11 11.66
C GLU A 179 3.14 11.58 13.06
N ILE A 180 4.21 11.32 13.81
CA ILE A 180 4.08 10.82 15.17
C ILE A 180 3.73 11.98 16.09
N ASP A 181 2.44 12.11 16.41
CA ASP A 181 1.99 13.02 17.47
C ASP A 181 2.17 12.34 18.84
N LEU A 182 3.10 12.88 19.63
CA LEU A 182 3.40 12.36 20.96
C LEU A 182 2.67 13.20 22.02
N LYS A 183 1.49 12.74 22.45
CA LYS A 183 0.79 13.30 23.61
C LYS A 183 1.20 12.50 24.85
N ILE A 184 1.75 13.20 25.84
CA ILE A 184 2.07 12.63 27.15
C ILE A 184 1.03 13.21 28.12
N GLU A 185 0.23 12.33 28.72
CA GLU A 185 -0.76 12.72 29.71
C GLU A 185 -0.15 12.61 31.12
N ASP A 186 -0.48 13.55 31.99
CA ASP A 186 0.05 13.57 33.37
C ASP A 186 -0.29 12.29 34.17
N LYS A 187 -1.43 11.65 33.87
CA LYS A 187 -1.83 10.37 34.47
C LYS A 187 -0.90 9.20 34.14
N ASP A 188 -0.18 9.29 33.02
CA ASP A 188 0.74 8.25 32.55
C ASP A 188 2.15 8.42 33.12
N LEU A 189 2.33 9.45 33.96
CA LEU A 189 3.62 9.79 34.56
C LEU A 189 3.62 9.48 36.05
N ARG A 190 4.64 8.76 36.50
CA ARG A 190 5.00 8.70 37.92
C ARG A 190 6.25 9.55 38.14
N ILE A 191 6.16 10.55 39.01
CA ILE A 191 7.24 11.47 39.32
C ILE A 191 7.70 11.22 40.73
N ASP A 192 8.93 10.77 40.87
CA ASP A 192 9.59 10.51 42.17
C ASP A 192 10.68 11.57 42.37
N VAL A 193 10.74 12.15 43.56
CA VAL A 193 11.78 13.10 43.97
C VAL A 193 12.73 12.45 44.96
N PHE A 194 14.01 12.69 44.82
CA PHE A 194 15.02 12.08 45.66
C PHE A 194 16.23 13.01 45.82
N ARG A 195 17.12 12.67 46.73
CA ARG A 195 18.36 13.41 46.94
C ARG A 195 19.35 13.18 45.84
N SER A 196 19.94 14.25 45.30
CA SER A 196 21.00 14.12 44.32
C SER A 196 22.23 13.45 44.94
N SER A 197 22.87 12.56 44.17
CA SER A 197 24.12 11.91 44.55
C SER A 197 25.29 12.53 43.78
N GLY A 198 26.39 12.88 44.52
CA GLY A 198 27.60 13.43 43.91
C GLY A 198 28.47 14.20 44.89
N PRO A 199 29.69 14.59 44.51
CA PRO A 199 30.55 15.44 45.31
C PRO A 199 29.89 16.84 45.42
N GLY A 200 29.44 17.24 46.61
CA GLY A 200 28.78 18.51 46.83
C GLY A 200 28.71 18.87 48.30
N GLY A 201 28.47 20.15 48.59
CA GLY A 201 28.36 20.69 49.97
C GLY A 201 26.99 20.38 50.60
N GLN A 202 26.63 21.09 51.69
CA GLN A 202 25.38 20.89 52.45
C GLN A 202 24.09 20.88 51.61
N SER A 203 24.04 21.63 50.51
CA SER A 203 22.86 21.74 49.65
C SER A 203 22.53 20.41 48.91
N VAL A 204 23.54 19.62 48.55
CA VAL A 204 23.36 18.33 47.85
C VAL A 204 22.82 17.26 48.79
N ASN A 205 23.22 17.34 50.08
CA ASN A 205 22.84 16.34 51.08
C ASN A 205 21.52 16.64 51.82
N THR A 206 20.98 17.84 51.68
CA THR A 206 19.79 18.27 52.44
C THR A 206 18.57 18.53 51.57
N THR A 207 18.74 18.72 50.25
CA THR A 207 17.61 19.09 49.37
C THR A 207 17.27 17.97 48.39
N ASP A 208 15.99 17.59 48.30
CA ASP A 208 15.48 16.65 47.34
C ASP A 208 15.30 17.32 45.98
N SER A 209 16.43 17.59 45.30
CA SER A 209 16.44 18.31 44.00
C SER A 209 16.44 17.36 42.78
N ALA A 210 16.78 16.12 42.96
CA ALA A 210 16.78 15.13 41.85
C ALA A 210 15.37 14.63 41.56
N VAL A 211 15.05 14.46 40.27
CA VAL A 211 13.74 14.05 39.77
C VAL A 211 13.90 12.80 38.90
N ARG A 212 13.07 11.80 39.16
CA ARG A 212 12.88 10.65 38.34
C ARG A 212 11.47 10.63 37.79
N ILE A 213 11.34 10.54 36.47
CA ILE A 213 10.05 10.43 35.77
C ILE A 213 9.99 9.05 35.14
N THR A 214 8.95 8.30 35.46
CA THR A 214 8.65 7.02 34.84
C THR A 214 7.38 7.15 34.02
N HIS A 215 7.47 6.88 32.74
CA HIS A 215 6.29 6.78 31.88
C HIS A 215 5.71 5.37 32.01
N ILE A 216 4.55 5.27 32.65
CA ILE A 216 3.94 3.99 33.07
C ILE A 216 3.68 3.06 31.88
N PRO A 217 3.06 3.52 30.74
CA PRO A 217 2.73 2.61 29.63
C PRO A 217 3.95 2.03 28.91
N SER A 218 5.04 2.79 28.76
CA SER A 218 6.26 2.33 28.04
C SER A 218 7.34 1.80 28.98
N GLY A 219 7.24 2.03 30.30
CA GLY A 219 8.27 1.68 31.26
C GLY A 219 9.57 2.51 31.16
N ILE A 220 9.61 3.55 30.31
CA ILE A 220 10.79 4.39 30.15
C ILE A 220 10.98 5.24 31.41
N VAL A 221 12.21 5.20 31.96
CA VAL A 221 12.60 5.94 33.15
C VAL A 221 13.66 6.97 32.77
N VAL A 222 13.47 8.21 33.22
CA VAL A 222 14.43 9.31 33.09
C VAL A 222 14.72 9.87 34.47
N SER A 223 15.99 10.04 34.79
CA SER A 223 16.42 10.64 36.04
C SER A 223 17.31 11.83 35.75
N GLN A 224 17.03 12.99 36.39
CA GLN A 224 17.81 14.23 36.24
C GLN A 224 18.15 14.80 37.61
N GLN A 225 19.44 15.18 37.78
CA GLN A 225 19.96 15.73 39.02
C GLN A 225 21.00 16.84 38.79
N ASP A 226 21.18 17.31 37.55
CA ASP A 226 22.26 18.21 37.16
C ASP A 226 22.05 19.63 37.65
N GLN A 227 20.80 20.03 37.90
CA GLN A 227 20.45 21.38 38.30
C GLN A 227 20.19 21.45 39.82
N LYS A 228 20.43 22.63 40.39
CA LYS A 228 20.13 22.86 41.81
C LYS A 228 18.64 22.98 42.12
N SER A 229 17.83 23.27 41.09
CA SER A 229 16.37 23.45 41.20
C SER A 229 15.64 22.18 40.79
N GLN A 230 14.80 21.67 41.66
CA GLN A 230 13.88 20.56 41.38
C GLN A 230 13.01 20.82 40.15
N LEU A 231 12.49 22.06 40.00
CA LEU A 231 11.66 22.40 38.84
C LEU A 231 12.42 22.35 37.54
N GLN A 232 13.67 22.80 37.50
CA GLN A 232 14.53 22.72 36.32
C GLN A 232 14.87 21.27 35.98
N ASN A 233 15.16 20.41 36.96
CA ASN A 233 15.37 18.98 36.77
C ASN A 233 14.10 18.29 36.23
N LYS A 234 12.91 18.64 36.72
CA LYS A 234 11.62 18.16 36.22
C LYS A 234 11.41 18.50 34.73
N LEU A 235 11.63 19.80 34.39
CA LEU A 235 11.48 20.26 32.99
C LEU A 235 12.44 19.51 32.04
N LYS A 236 13.71 19.43 32.47
CA LYS A 236 14.73 18.70 31.67
C LYS A 236 14.44 17.20 31.56
N ALA A 237 13.98 16.57 32.64
CA ALA A 237 13.56 15.19 32.62
C ALA A 237 12.39 14.93 31.66
N MET A 238 11.41 15.86 31.61
CA MET A 238 10.29 15.80 30.66
C MET A 238 10.75 15.97 29.22
N GLU A 239 11.69 16.85 28.94
CA GLU A 239 12.27 17.02 27.61
C GLU A 239 12.99 15.74 27.14
N VAL A 240 13.83 15.17 27.98
CA VAL A 240 14.53 13.91 27.70
C VAL A 240 13.55 12.75 27.54
N LEU A 241 12.48 12.71 28.36
CA LEU A 241 11.45 11.68 28.24
C LEU A 241 10.72 11.78 26.89
N ARG A 242 10.35 12.99 26.46
CA ARG A 242 9.74 13.22 25.14
C ARG A 242 10.61 12.74 24.01
N ALA A 243 11.91 13.07 24.03
CA ALA A 243 12.87 12.63 23.03
C ALA A 243 12.95 11.08 22.99
N ARG A 244 13.10 10.41 24.13
CA ARG A 244 13.17 8.95 24.20
C ARG A 244 11.89 8.24 23.74
N LEU A 245 10.74 8.78 24.11
CA LEU A 245 9.46 8.24 23.66
C LEU A 245 9.27 8.41 22.15
N LEU A 246 9.68 9.56 21.60
CA LEU A 246 9.65 9.80 20.15
C LEU A 246 10.58 8.83 19.42
N ASP A 247 11.81 8.67 19.88
CA ASP A 247 12.78 7.73 19.30
C ASP A 247 12.26 6.29 19.34
N SER A 248 11.63 5.87 20.44
CA SER A 248 11.03 4.54 20.56
C SER A 248 9.90 4.33 19.54
N LYS A 249 9.01 5.30 19.39
CA LYS A 249 7.91 5.25 18.41
C LYS A 249 8.42 5.24 16.97
N ILE A 250 9.43 6.04 16.66
CA ILE A 250 10.08 6.04 15.34
C ILE A 250 10.68 4.67 15.06
N ALA A 251 11.41 4.09 16.01
CA ALA A 251 12.02 2.77 15.86
C ALA A 251 10.96 1.66 15.65
N GLU A 252 9.83 1.71 16.36
CA GLU A 252 8.72 0.78 16.17
C GLU A 252 8.11 0.91 14.77
N GLN A 253 7.88 2.14 14.30
CA GLN A 253 7.34 2.42 12.97
C GLN A 253 8.30 1.94 11.86
N GLU A 254 9.60 2.20 12.01
CA GLU A 254 10.62 1.74 11.08
C GLU A 254 10.74 0.20 11.07
N ALA A 255 10.65 -0.44 12.23
CA ALA A 255 10.64 -1.89 12.32
C ALA A 255 9.41 -2.50 11.63
N ALA A 256 8.23 -1.92 11.80
CA ALA A 256 7.00 -2.34 11.12
C ALA A 256 7.12 -2.18 9.60
N ARG A 257 7.62 -1.04 9.11
CA ARG A 257 7.88 -0.80 7.68
C ARG A 257 8.90 -1.78 7.10
N SER A 258 9.96 -2.06 7.85
CA SER A 258 10.99 -3.02 7.43
C SER A 258 10.43 -4.44 7.32
N ARG A 259 9.54 -4.86 8.25
CA ARG A 259 8.85 -6.15 8.18
C ARG A 259 7.94 -6.22 6.95
N LEU A 260 7.11 -5.22 6.72
CA LEU A 260 6.24 -5.15 5.54
C LEU A 260 7.05 -5.24 4.24
N ARG A 261 8.10 -4.43 4.11
CA ARG A 261 9.00 -4.48 2.95
C ARG A 261 9.57 -5.89 2.74
N LYS A 262 10.07 -6.52 3.82
CA LYS A 262 10.67 -7.85 3.76
C LYS A 262 9.66 -8.92 3.33
N THR A 263 8.42 -8.81 3.75
CA THR A 263 7.34 -9.73 3.35
C THR A 263 7.01 -9.57 1.86
N GLN A 264 6.96 -8.33 1.35
CA GLN A 264 6.62 -8.03 -0.05
C GLN A 264 7.72 -8.47 -1.04
N VAL A 265 8.99 -8.25 -0.69
CA VAL A 265 10.13 -8.40 -1.62
C VAL A 265 10.83 -9.76 -1.46
N GLY A 266 10.67 -10.43 -0.30
CA GLY A 266 11.35 -11.70 -0.02
C GLY A 266 12.87 -11.59 -0.21
N THR A 267 13.46 -12.56 -0.91
CA THR A 267 14.90 -12.60 -1.25
C THR A 267 15.24 -11.86 -2.55
N GLY A 268 14.26 -11.34 -3.28
CA GLY A 268 14.46 -10.78 -4.64
C GLY A 268 14.84 -11.83 -5.70
N ASP A 269 14.66 -13.09 -5.39
CA ASP A 269 14.91 -14.17 -6.33
C ASP A 269 13.85 -14.19 -7.44
N ARG A 270 14.31 -14.35 -8.68
CA ARG A 270 13.45 -14.48 -9.87
C ARG A 270 12.46 -15.65 -9.83
N SER A 271 12.62 -16.60 -8.90
CA SER A 271 11.68 -17.69 -8.66
C SER A 271 10.40 -17.22 -7.98
N ALA A 272 10.47 -16.27 -7.08
CA ALA A 272 9.33 -15.70 -6.33
C ALA A 272 8.60 -14.59 -7.10
N LYS A 273 8.53 -14.71 -8.43
CA LYS A 273 7.92 -13.72 -9.32
C LYS A 273 6.42 -13.58 -9.13
N ILE A 274 5.92 -12.33 -9.06
CA ILE A 274 4.49 -12.04 -9.18
C ILE A 274 4.10 -11.84 -10.64
N ARG A 275 4.98 -11.18 -11.45
CA ARG A 275 4.68 -10.85 -12.85
C ARG A 275 5.88 -11.11 -13.76
N THR A 276 5.61 -11.57 -14.99
CA THR A 276 6.65 -11.78 -16.01
C THR A 276 6.37 -10.94 -17.25
N TYR A 277 7.37 -10.18 -17.66
CA TYR A 277 7.39 -9.37 -18.87
C TYR A 277 8.21 -10.10 -19.92
N ASN A 278 7.56 -10.69 -20.94
CA ASN A 278 8.18 -11.48 -21.98
C ASN A 278 8.21 -10.69 -23.30
N TYR A 279 9.36 -10.14 -23.64
CA TYR A 279 9.54 -9.32 -24.84
C TYR A 279 9.43 -10.15 -26.14
N PRO A 280 10.08 -11.31 -26.28
CA PRO A 280 9.96 -12.14 -27.49
C PRO A 280 8.52 -12.53 -27.84
N GLN A 281 7.66 -12.72 -26.84
CA GLN A 281 6.27 -13.11 -27.02
C GLN A 281 5.29 -11.93 -26.90
N ASN A 282 5.80 -10.70 -26.74
CA ASN A 282 4.98 -9.49 -26.54
C ASN A 282 3.87 -9.64 -25.50
N ARG A 283 4.16 -10.33 -24.38
CA ARG A 283 3.15 -10.62 -23.35
C ARG A 283 3.62 -10.28 -21.94
N VAL A 284 2.65 -9.97 -21.08
CA VAL A 284 2.84 -9.81 -19.64
C VAL A 284 1.90 -10.79 -18.93
N THR A 285 2.43 -11.57 -18.00
CA THR A 285 1.65 -12.56 -17.24
C THR A 285 1.75 -12.26 -15.75
N ASP A 286 0.62 -12.04 -15.08
CA ASP A 286 0.53 -12.02 -13.62
C ASP A 286 0.26 -13.45 -13.12
N HIS A 287 1.19 -13.96 -12.32
CA HIS A 287 1.16 -15.35 -11.86
C HIS A 287 0.24 -15.58 -10.65
N ARG A 288 -0.19 -14.53 -9.98
CA ARG A 288 -1.13 -14.63 -8.83
C ARG A 288 -2.52 -15.06 -9.28
N ILE A 289 -2.94 -14.54 -10.43
CA ILE A 289 -4.27 -14.76 -11.01
C ILE A 289 -4.22 -15.43 -12.39
N ASN A 290 -3.02 -15.83 -12.87
CA ASN A 290 -2.77 -16.43 -14.19
C ASN A 290 -3.30 -15.58 -15.37
N LEU A 291 -3.45 -14.26 -15.19
CA LEU A 291 -3.87 -13.36 -16.26
C LEU A 291 -2.70 -13.04 -17.19
N THR A 292 -2.91 -13.20 -18.49
CA THR A 292 -1.93 -12.89 -19.53
C THR A 292 -2.49 -11.85 -20.51
N LEU A 293 -1.76 -10.75 -20.70
CA LEU A 293 -2.05 -9.73 -21.71
C LEU A 293 -0.97 -9.77 -22.80
N HIS A 294 -1.38 -9.75 -24.07
CA HIS A 294 -0.48 -9.79 -25.24
C HIS A 294 -0.17 -8.39 -25.78
N GLU A 295 0.00 -7.42 -24.90
CA GLU A 295 0.20 -6.00 -25.20
C GLU A 295 1.31 -5.39 -24.31
N LEU A 296 2.49 -6.03 -24.29
CA LEU A 296 3.63 -5.62 -23.48
C LEU A 296 3.93 -4.12 -23.58
N THR A 297 3.89 -3.55 -24.78
CA THR A 297 4.20 -2.14 -25.01
C THR A 297 3.18 -1.20 -24.35
N LYS A 298 1.90 -1.58 -24.34
CA LYS A 298 0.86 -0.79 -23.65
C LYS A 298 1.05 -0.85 -22.14
N VAL A 299 1.32 -2.06 -21.59
CA VAL A 299 1.59 -2.24 -20.17
C VAL A 299 2.79 -1.41 -19.73
N LEU A 300 3.92 -1.46 -20.45
CA LEU A 300 5.10 -0.60 -20.20
C LEU A 300 4.82 0.89 -20.46
N GLY A 301 3.79 1.18 -21.25
CA GLY A 301 3.25 2.51 -21.45
C GLY A 301 2.42 3.05 -20.29
N GLY A 302 2.18 2.25 -19.25
CA GLY A 302 1.42 2.62 -18.05
C GLY A 302 0.00 2.03 -17.99
N ASP A 303 -0.41 1.21 -18.96
CA ASP A 303 -1.73 0.56 -18.96
C ASP A 303 -1.68 -0.73 -18.11
N ILE A 304 -1.70 -0.57 -16.79
CA ILE A 304 -1.68 -1.67 -15.81
C ILE A 304 -3.04 -1.89 -15.13
N ASP A 305 -4.04 -1.08 -15.44
CA ASP A 305 -5.39 -1.16 -14.85
C ASP A 305 -6.02 -2.56 -14.98
N PRO A 306 -5.92 -3.28 -16.12
CA PRO A 306 -6.51 -4.61 -16.23
C PRO A 306 -5.97 -5.62 -15.20
N PHE A 307 -4.69 -5.51 -14.83
CA PHE A 307 -4.13 -6.36 -13.77
C PHE A 307 -4.64 -5.96 -12.39
N ILE A 308 -4.70 -4.65 -12.11
CA ILE A 308 -5.14 -4.13 -10.81
C ILE A 308 -6.60 -4.50 -10.55
N GLU A 309 -7.47 -4.34 -11.55
CA GLU A 309 -8.89 -4.68 -11.45
C GLU A 309 -9.08 -6.17 -11.22
N ALA A 310 -8.41 -7.02 -12.00
CA ALA A 310 -8.50 -8.47 -11.84
C ALA A 310 -7.97 -8.96 -10.48
N LEU A 311 -6.89 -8.34 -9.96
CA LEU A 311 -6.36 -8.65 -8.63
C LEU A 311 -7.31 -8.20 -7.51
N ARG A 312 -7.98 -7.05 -7.67
CA ARG A 312 -9.00 -6.59 -6.73
C ARG A 312 -10.19 -7.55 -6.67
N VAL A 313 -10.65 -8.03 -7.83
CA VAL A 313 -11.75 -9.01 -7.89
C VAL A 313 -11.34 -10.31 -7.20
N ALA A 314 -10.14 -10.83 -7.48
CA ALA A 314 -9.64 -12.04 -6.85
C ALA A 314 -9.51 -11.92 -5.31
N ASP A 315 -9.01 -10.78 -4.80
CA ASP A 315 -8.91 -10.49 -3.36
C ASP A 315 -10.30 -10.43 -2.69
N VAL A 316 -11.28 -9.87 -3.41
CA VAL A 316 -12.67 -9.83 -2.94
C VAL A 316 -13.26 -11.24 -2.86
N GLU A 317 -13.06 -12.06 -3.89
CA GLU A 317 -13.54 -13.43 -3.93
C GLU A 317 -12.91 -14.30 -2.85
N GLU A 318 -11.62 -14.13 -2.58
CA GLU A 318 -10.91 -14.80 -1.48
C GLU A 318 -11.50 -14.40 -0.12
N LYS A 319 -11.73 -13.12 0.12
CA LYS A 319 -12.27 -12.59 1.39
C LYS A 319 -13.76 -12.87 1.62
N LEU A 320 -14.55 -13.02 0.56
CA LEU A 320 -15.96 -13.38 0.64
C LEU A 320 -16.18 -14.91 0.65
N GLY A 321 -15.18 -15.69 0.25
CA GLY A 321 -15.18 -17.15 0.26
C GLY A 321 -14.71 -17.76 1.58
N GLU A 322 -14.10 -16.95 2.47
CA GLU A 322 -13.82 -17.28 3.87
C GLU A 322 -15.04 -16.96 4.78
#